data_c833190930387566dcd65360356765d1
#
_entry.id   c833190930387566dcd65360356765d1
#
_cell.length_a   1.000
_cell.length_b   1.000
_cell.length_c   1.000
_cell.angle_alpha   90.00
_cell.angle_beta   90.00
_cell.angle_gamma   90.00
#
_symmetry.space_group_name_H-M   'P 1'
#
loop_
_entity.id
_entity.type
_entity.pdbx_description
1 polymer ?
#
loop_
_entity_poly.entity_id
_entity_poly.type
_entity_poly.pdbx_seq_one_letter_code
_entity_poly.pdbx_strand_id
1 'polypeptide(L)'
;MKVSEMNARQKKAFYNIKYAAYWHIGGLENTLMDNAEDSDEHRAAKAELADHDGLVATIYEMATTEIYQEGACCFNSTAASYLKDIRFCGKAWLMERVEARVRKEGY
;
A
#
# COMPACT_ATOMS: atom_id res chain seq x y z
N MET A 1 4.48 -14.99 9.32
CA MET A 1 4.54 -14.26 10.61
C MET A 1 3.22 -13.54 10.86
N LYS A 2 2.71 -13.58 12.06
CA LYS A 2 1.47 -12.87 12.44
C LYS A 2 1.81 -11.50 13.00
N VAL A 3 0.91 -10.53 12.86
CA VAL A 3 1.11 -9.18 13.42
C VAL A 3 1.33 -9.24 14.94
N SER A 4 0.61 -10.13 15.64
CA SER A 4 0.78 -10.32 17.09
C SER A 4 2.16 -10.83 17.50
N GLU A 5 2.89 -11.45 16.59
CA GLU A 5 4.23 -12.00 16.82
C GLU A 5 5.34 -10.99 16.47
N MET A 6 4.98 -9.86 15.90
CA MET A 6 5.94 -8.85 15.47
C MET A 6 6.50 -8.04 16.65
N ASN A 7 7.79 -7.74 16.59
CA ASN A 7 8.38 -6.75 17.47
C ASN A 7 8.01 -5.32 17.02
N ALA A 8 8.42 -4.30 17.77
CA ALA A 8 8.05 -2.91 17.49
C ALA A 8 8.53 -2.43 16.10
N ARG A 9 9.75 -2.82 15.68
CA ARG A 9 10.31 -2.42 14.38
C ARG A 9 9.57 -3.10 13.23
N GLN A 10 9.22 -4.36 13.39
CA GLN A 10 8.46 -5.12 12.40
C GLN A 10 7.04 -4.56 12.25
N LYS A 11 6.38 -4.21 13.35
CA LYS A 11 5.07 -3.56 13.32
C LYS A 11 5.13 -2.22 12.60
N LYS A 12 6.15 -1.43 12.85
CA LYS A 12 6.35 -0.15 12.15
C LYS A 12 6.50 -0.34 10.64
N ALA A 13 7.29 -1.33 10.22
CA ALA A 13 7.44 -1.67 8.81
C ALA A 13 6.12 -2.13 8.19
N PHE A 14 5.37 -2.98 8.90
CA PHE A 14 4.06 -3.46 8.46
C PHE A 14 3.08 -2.30 8.23
N TYR A 15 2.94 -1.41 9.22
CA TYR A 15 2.02 -0.29 9.11
C TYR A 15 2.47 0.72 8.07
N ASN A 16 3.78 0.95 7.91
CA ASN A 16 4.29 1.81 6.85
C ASN A 16 3.90 1.31 5.46
N ILE A 17 4.10 0.03 5.19
CA ILE A 17 3.72 -0.57 3.90
C ILE A 17 2.21 -0.51 3.71
N LYS A 18 1.46 -0.85 4.74
CA LYS A 18 -0.01 -0.81 4.71
C LYS A 18 -0.55 0.57 4.36
N TYR A 19 -0.07 1.61 5.02
CA TYR A 19 -0.56 2.96 4.78
C TYR A 19 -0.03 3.56 3.48
N ALA A 20 1.20 3.22 3.07
CA ALA A 20 1.70 3.60 1.75
C ALA A 20 0.84 3.01 0.63
N ALA A 21 0.49 1.73 0.74
CA ALA A 21 -0.43 1.08 -0.21
C ALA A 21 -1.80 1.76 -0.22
N TYR A 22 -2.34 2.04 0.94
CA TYR A 22 -3.63 2.73 1.09
C TYR A 22 -3.64 4.08 0.40
N TRP A 23 -2.63 4.90 0.65
CA TRP A 23 -2.52 6.21 0.03
C TRP A 23 -2.35 6.14 -1.48
N HIS A 24 -1.45 5.31 -1.94
CA HIS A 24 -1.12 5.26 -3.36
C HIS A 24 -2.25 4.67 -4.20
N ILE A 25 -2.76 3.52 -3.81
CA ILE A 25 -3.85 2.86 -4.52
C ILE A 25 -5.14 3.68 -4.41
N GLY A 26 -5.42 4.22 -3.23
CA GLY A 26 -6.58 5.10 -3.03
C GLY A 26 -6.51 6.35 -3.90
N GLY A 27 -5.32 6.93 -4.04
CA GLY A 27 -5.09 8.07 -4.93
C GLY A 27 -5.35 7.74 -6.40
N LEU A 28 -4.87 6.57 -6.85
CA LEU A 28 -5.13 6.10 -8.22
C LEU A 28 -6.62 5.86 -8.47
N GLU A 29 -7.31 5.24 -7.53
CA GLU A 29 -8.76 5.01 -7.64
C GLU A 29 -9.56 6.31 -7.64
N ASN A 30 -9.16 7.29 -6.84
CA ASN A 30 -9.77 8.61 -6.89
C ASN A 30 -9.55 9.28 -8.25
N THR A 31 -8.38 9.12 -8.85
CA THR A 31 -8.12 9.62 -10.20
C THR A 31 -9.05 9.00 -11.23
N LEU A 32 -9.35 7.70 -11.11
CA LEU A 32 -10.33 7.04 -11.97
C LEU A 32 -11.74 7.62 -11.81
N MET A 33 -12.14 7.94 -10.60
CA MET A 33 -13.47 8.50 -10.31
C MET A 33 -13.60 9.96 -10.74
N ASP A 34 -12.52 10.73 -10.60
CA ASP A 34 -12.54 12.18 -10.80
C ASP A 34 -12.26 12.62 -12.24
N ASN A 35 -11.89 11.69 -13.12
CA ASN A 35 -11.55 11.99 -14.51
C ASN A 35 -12.36 11.12 -15.47
N ALA A 36 -12.63 11.67 -16.66
CA ALA A 36 -13.35 10.96 -17.70
C ALA A 36 -12.53 9.76 -18.21
N GLU A 37 -13.20 8.70 -18.63
CA GLU A 37 -12.57 7.46 -19.11
C GLU A 37 -11.62 7.67 -20.29
N ASP A 38 -11.88 8.69 -21.13
CA ASP A 38 -11.08 9.03 -22.29
C ASP A 38 -9.96 10.04 -21.99
N SER A 39 -9.86 10.49 -20.74
CA SER A 39 -8.78 11.40 -20.31
C SER A 39 -7.45 10.69 -20.19
N ASP A 40 -6.36 11.43 -20.34
CA ASP A 40 -5.01 10.90 -20.18
C ASP A 40 -4.75 10.48 -18.72
N GLU A 41 -5.30 11.23 -17.77
CA GLU A 41 -5.19 10.97 -16.35
C GLU A 41 -5.84 9.63 -15.97
N HIS A 42 -7.03 9.39 -16.48
CA HIS A 42 -7.75 8.14 -16.25
C HIS A 42 -6.98 6.94 -16.85
N ARG A 43 -6.52 7.07 -18.10
CA ARG A 43 -5.75 6.00 -18.75
C ARG A 43 -4.46 5.69 -18.01
N ALA A 44 -3.73 6.71 -17.57
CA ALA A 44 -2.49 6.53 -16.82
C ALA A 44 -2.72 5.81 -15.48
N ALA A 45 -3.74 6.22 -14.72
CA ALA A 45 -4.09 5.58 -13.46
C ALA A 45 -4.53 4.13 -13.65
N LYS A 46 -5.33 3.86 -14.67
CA LYS A 46 -5.77 2.51 -15.01
C LYS A 46 -4.60 1.60 -15.38
N ALA A 47 -3.66 2.11 -16.18
CA ALA A 47 -2.46 1.38 -16.57
C ALA A 47 -1.57 1.06 -15.36
N GLU A 48 -1.39 2.03 -14.46
CA GLU A 48 -0.60 1.82 -13.23
C GLU A 48 -1.25 0.79 -12.31
N LEU A 49 -2.56 0.84 -12.11
CA LEU A 49 -3.29 -0.17 -11.33
C LEU A 49 -3.22 -1.57 -11.94
N ALA A 50 -3.07 -1.68 -13.26
CA ALA A 50 -2.92 -2.97 -13.93
C ALA A 50 -1.50 -3.53 -13.88
N ASP A 51 -0.50 -2.70 -13.59
CA ASP A 51 0.90 -3.09 -13.47
C ASP A 51 1.23 -3.50 -12.03
N HIS A 52 0.95 -4.75 -11.70
CA HIS A 52 1.12 -5.26 -10.33
C HIS A 52 2.57 -5.10 -9.83
N ASP A 53 3.56 -5.49 -10.60
CA ASP A 53 4.96 -5.45 -10.16
C ASP A 53 5.46 -4.01 -9.98
N GLY A 54 5.11 -3.13 -10.91
CA GLY A 54 5.42 -1.71 -10.82
C GLY A 54 4.74 -1.06 -9.60
N LEU A 55 3.48 -1.42 -9.35
CA LEU A 55 2.72 -0.92 -8.21
C LEU A 55 3.35 -1.36 -6.89
N VAL A 56 3.74 -2.62 -6.77
CA VAL A 56 4.44 -3.17 -5.60
C VAL A 56 5.75 -2.43 -5.35
N ALA A 57 6.54 -2.21 -6.40
CA ALA A 57 7.80 -1.50 -6.31
C ALA A 57 7.61 -0.06 -5.84
N THR A 58 6.65 0.65 -6.39
CA THR A 58 6.33 2.02 -6.01
C THR A 58 5.90 2.11 -4.54
N ILE A 59 5.00 1.25 -4.11
CA ILE A 59 4.52 1.24 -2.72
C ILE A 59 5.65 0.92 -1.75
N TYR A 60 6.50 -0.04 -2.10
CA TYR A 60 7.65 -0.40 -1.27
C TYR A 60 8.63 0.76 -1.15
N GLU A 61 8.91 1.46 -2.24
CA GLU A 61 9.76 2.64 -2.22
C GLU A 61 9.17 3.75 -1.34
N MET A 62 7.89 4.05 -1.47
CA MET A 62 7.20 5.03 -0.62
C MET A 62 7.31 4.65 0.85
N ALA A 63 7.08 3.40 1.18
CA ALA A 63 7.13 2.92 2.56
C ALA A 63 8.54 2.94 3.17
N THR A 64 9.57 2.93 2.34
CA THR A 64 10.98 2.99 2.80
C THR A 64 11.55 4.40 2.85
N THR A 65 10.98 5.32 2.09
CA THR A 65 11.45 6.72 2.02
C THR A 65 10.62 7.68 2.86
N GLU A 66 9.35 7.35 3.11
CA GLU A 66 8.44 8.18 3.88
C GLU A 66 7.93 7.43 5.11
N ILE A 67 7.61 8.18 6.16
CA ILE A 67 7.06 7.59 7.38
C ILE A 67 5.55 7.76 7.37
N TYR A 68 4.84 6.65 7.34
CA TYR A 68 3.39 6.60 7.45
C TYR A 68 3.02 6.15 8.88
N GLN A 69 2.08 6.83 9.48
CA GLN A 69 1.61 6.51 10.83
C GLN A 69 0.14 6.15 10.82
N GLU A 70 -0.27 5.35 11.78
CA GLU A 70 -1.68 5.07 11.99
C GLU A 70 -2.44 6.37 12.22
N GLY A 71 -3.54 6.56 11.50
CA GLY A 71 -4.31 7.79 11.54
C GLY A 71 -3.78 8.93 10.70
N ALA A 72 -2.60 8.82 10.09
CA ALA A 72 -2.08 9.82 9.15
C ALA A 72 -2.82 9.80 7.81
N CYS A 73 -3.56 8.74 7.54
CA CYS A 73 -4.39 8.60 6.36
C CYS A 73 -5.69 9.39 6.55
N CYS A 74 -6.07 10.19 5.55
CA CYS A 74 -7.28 11.02 5.60
C CYS A 74 -8.58 10.21 5.61
N PHE A 75 -8.51 8.94 5.33
CA PHE A 75 -9.66 8.05 5.23
C PHE A 75 -9.80 7.31 6.55
N ASN A 76 -10.80 7.66 7.32
CA ASN A 76 -11.12 7.05 8.62
C ASN A 76 -11.67 5.64 8.52
N SER A 77 -11.82 5.13 7.32
CA SER A 77 -12.25 3.75 7.17
C SER A 77 -11.17 2.82 7.68
N THR A 78 -11.58 1.72 8.20
CA THR A 78 -10.67 0.66 8.56
C THR A 78 -9.77 0.34 7.36
N ALA A 79 -8.51 0.76 7.42
CA ALA A 79 -7.53 0.50 6.37
C ALA A 79 -7.50 -1.00 6.02
N ALA A 80 -7.83 -1.85 6.98
CA ALA A 80 -7.98 -3.28 6.77
C ALA A 80 -9.14 -3.64 5.82
N SER A 81 -10.31 -3.01 5.96
CA SER A 81 -11.42 -3.22 5.02
C SER A 81 -11.08 -2.71 3.63
N TYR A 82 -10.47 -1.53 3.56
CA TYR A 82 -10.05 -0.95 2.30
C TYR A 82 -9.07 -1.85 1.55
N LEU A 83 -8.02 -2.32 2.24
CA LEU A 83 -7.03 -3.21 1.67
C LEU A 83 -7.60 -4.58 1.27
N LYS A 84 -8.64 -5.03 1.95
CA LYS A 84 -9.34 -6.27 1.60
C LYS A 84 -10.07 -6.16 0.26
N ASP A 85 -10.58 -4.98 -0.04
CA ASP A 85 -11.32 -4.71 -1.27
C ASP A 85 -10.40 -4.35 -2.44
N ILE A 86 -9.14 -4.04 -2.17
CA ILE A 86 -8.16 -3.73 -3.20
C ILE A 86 -7.57 -5.02 -3.78
N ARG A 87 -7.68 -5.17 -5.09
CA ARG A 87 -7.27 -6.37 -5.83
C ARG A 87 -5.83 -6.83 -5.57
N PHE A 88 -4.94 -5.91 -5.27
CA PHE A 88 -3.50 -6.17 -5.21
C PHE A 88 -2.91 -6.14 -3.81
N CYS A 89 -3.66 -5.68 -2.81
CA CYS A 89 -3.15 -5.45 -1.46
C CYS A 89 -4.00 -6.17 -0.42
N GLY A 90 -3.86 -7.47 -0.33
CA GLY A 90 -4.38 -8.25 0.79
C GLY A 90 -3.37 -8.35 1.92
N LYS A 91 -3.81 -8.86 3.05
CA LYS A 91 -2.94 -9.11 4.21
C LYS A 91 -1.73 -9.99 3.86
N ALA A 92 -1.93 -11.01 3.02
CA ALA A 92 -0.86 -11.90 2.58
C ALA A 92 0.23 -11.14 1.82
N TRP A 93 -0.16 -10.23 0.93
CA TRP A 93 0.78 -9.39 0.18
C TRP A 93 1.60 -8.50 1.12
N LEU A 94 0.93 -7.87 2.10
CA LEU A 94 1.61 -7.04 3.09
C LEU A 94 2.59 -7.84 3.93
N MET A 95 2.18 -9.00 4.39
CA MET A 95 3.05 -9.87 5.20
C MET A 95 4.27 -10.32 4.42
N GLU A 96 4.10 -10.68 3.14
CA GLU A 96 5.21 -11.04 2.27
C GLU A 96 6.23 -9.89 2.13
N ARG A 97 5.74 -8.66 1.97
CA ARG A 97 6.62 -7.47 1.88
C ARG A 97 7.32 -7.17 3.21
N VAL A 98 6.63 -7.32 4.32
CA VAL A 98 7.24 -7.15 5.64
C VAL A 98 8.35 -8.20 5.85
N GLU A 99 8.10 -9.44 5.52
CA GLU A 99 9.10 -10.51 5.66
C GLU A 99 10.32 -10.29 4.77
N ALA A 100 10.11 -9.82 3.54
CA ALA A 100 11.21 -9.46 2.64
C ALA A 100 12.05 -8.33 3.23
N ARG A 101 11.43 -7.32 3.81
CA ARG A 101 12.13 -6.21 4.47
C ARG A 101 12.86 -6.65 5.73
N VAL A 102 12.24 -7.50 6.53
CA VAL A 102 12.88 -8.07 7.73
C VAL A 102 14.15 -8.83 7.34
N ARG A 103 14.08 -9.66 6.31
CA ARG A 103 15.26 -10.39 5.83
C ARG A 103 16.36 -9.46 5.32
N LYS A 104 15.98 -8.41 4.60
CA LYS A 104 16.94 -7.45 4.02
C LYS A 104 17.60 -6.59 5.09
N GLU A 105 16.85 -6.13 6.08
CA GLU A 105 17.32 -5.17 7.09
C GLU A 105 17.68 -5.80 8.43
N GLY A 106 17.44 -7.10 8.60
CA GLY A 106 17.80 -7.84 9.81
C GLY A 106 17.03 -7.42 11.07
N TYR A 107 15.79 -7.10 10.93
CA TYR A 107 14.95 -6.67 12.07
C TYR A 107 14.79 -7.74 13.13
#